data_34e1a7bb32b90705bdf41fe3867f0fe1
#
_entry.id   34e1a7bb32b90705bdf41fe3867f0fe1
#
_cell.length_a   1.000
_cell.length_b   1.000
_cell.length_c   1.000
_cell.angle_alpha   90.00
_cell.angle_beta   90.00
_cell.angle_gamma   90.00
#
_symmetry.space_group_name_H-M   'P 1'
#
loop_
_entity.id
_entity.type
_entity.pdbx_description
1 polymer ?
#
loop_
_entity_poly.entity_id
_entity_poly.type
_entity_poly.pdbx_seq_one_letter_code
_entity_poly.pdbx_strand_id
1 'polypeptide(L)'
;MPEPVITLADARAAYGGREVLSGITLTIRAGERVALVGRSGAGKSTLLGLIQGQIPDRVALVPQAAALVRTLSVFHNVYMGRLDRRSTWHNLRTLVRPARADVAGVETVLARVGLSDKIWARAGELSGGQQQRVSVARALYNGRPVLVGDEPVSALDPRQGAAILAEMAAAHGTLILALHDVALALAHCDRIVVLEAGRIVLDAPAAEVDPARLKPYYGGTD
;
A
#
# COMPACT_ATOMS: atom_id res chain seq x y z
N MET A 1 15.65 -5.37 -20.52
CA MET A 1 14.33 -5.03 -19.95
C MET A 1 14.27 -5.52 -18.50
N PRO A 2 13.72 -4.75 -17.55
CA PRO A 2 13.59 -5.22 -16.17
C PRO A 2 12.74 -6.49 -16.09
N GLU A 3 13.09 -7.37 -15.15
CA GLU A 3 12.45 -8.68 -14.96
C GLU A 3 11.00 -8.51 -14.48
N PRO A 4 10.03 -9.33 -14.96
CA PRO A 4 8.68 -9.31 -14.45
C PRO A 4 8.64 -9.78 -13.00
N VAL A 5 7.98 -9.00 -12.13
CA VAL A 5 7.75 -9.32 -10.71
C VAL A 5 6.39 -9.97 -10.54
N ILE A 6 5.41 -9.52 -11.32
CA ILE A 6 4.03 -10.02 -11.35
C ILE A 6 3.66 -10.36 -12.78
N THR A 7 3.01 -11.52 -12.96
CA THR A 7 2.40 -11.89 -14.25
C THR A 7 1.05 -12.53 -13.99
N LEU A 8 -0.02 -11.84 -14.36
CA LEU A 8 -1.38 -12.35 -14.39
C LEU A 8 -1.74 -12.62 -15.85
N ALA A 9 -2.27 -13.82 -16.13
CA ALA A 9 -2.72 -14.22 -17.46
C ALA A 9 -4.14 -14.75 -17.34
N ASP A 10 -5.12 -14.04 -17.92
CA ASP A 10 -6.57 -14.32 -17.85
C ASP A 10 -7.05 -14.61 -16.41
N ALA A 11 -6.51 -13.85 -15.44
CA ALA A 11 -6.81 -14.08 -14.04
C ALA A 11 -8.27 -13.68 -13.73
N ARG A 12 -8.93 -14.50 -12.91
CA ARG A 12 -10.31 -14.32 -12.48
C ARG A 12 -10.41 -14.42 -10.97
N ALA A 13 -11.37 -13.71 -10.39
CA ALA A 13 -11.69 -13.83 -8.97
C ALA A 13 -13.19 -13.72 -8.77
N ALA A 14 -13.73 -14.56 -7.89
CA ALA A 14 -15.15 -14.55 -7.52
C ALA A 14 -15.29 -14.64 -6.00
N TYR A 15 -16.28 -13.95 -5.45
CA TYR A 15 -16.67 -14.03 -4.04
C TYR A 15 -18.17 -14.28 -3.94
N GLY A 16 -18.56 -15.27 -3.14
CA GLY A 16 -19.97 -15.61 -2.94
C GLY A 16 -20.72 -15.93 -4.24
N GLY A 17 -20.03 -16.54 -5.24
CA GLY A 17 -20.60 -16.86 -6.54
C GLY A 17 -20.69 -15.70 -7.53
N ARG A 18 -20.29 -14.48 -7.12
CA ARG A 18 -20.24 -13.32 -8.02
C ARG A 18 -18.81 -13.11 -8.52
N GLU A 19 -18.63 -13.06 -9.84
CA GLU A 19 -17.36 -12.70 -10.46
C GLU A 19 -17.04 -11.21 -10.18
N VAL A 20 -15.85 -10.95 -9.63
CA VAL A 20 -15.36 -9.61 -9.29
C VAL A 20 -14.26 -9.19 -10.26
N LEU A 21 -13.43 -10.12 -10.71
CA LEU A 21 -12.42 -9.89 -11.75
C LEU A 21 -12.60 -10.91 -12.86
N SER A 22 -12.52 -10.46 -14.10
CA SER A 22 -12.74 -11.25 -15.31
C SER A 22 -11.68 -10.97 -16.36
N GLY A 23 -10.84 -11.97 -16.67
CA GLY A 23 -9.88 -11.89 -17.77
C GLY A 23 -8.75 -10.86 -17.55
N ILE A 24 -8.26 -10.72 -16.33
CA ILE A 24 -7.17 -9.80 -16.01
C ILE A 24 -5.86 -10.34 -16.57
N THR A 25 -5.29 -9.63 -17.54
CA THR A 25 -3.93 -9.87 -18.03
C THR A 25 -3.09 -8.65 -17.70
N LEU A 26 -2.09 -8.81 -16.82
CA LEU A 26 -1.26 -7.71 -16.32
C LEU A 26 0.13 -8.22 -16.00
N THR A 27 1.14 -7.54 -16.52
CA THR A 27 2.55 -7.79 -16.16
C THR A 27 3.11 -6.54 -15.51
N ILE A 28 3.67 -6.66 -14.30
CA ILE A 28 4.37 -5.58 -13.58
C ILE A 28 5.84 -5.96 -13.45
N ARG A 29 6.72 -5.03 -13.80
CA ARG A 29 8.17 -5.22 -13.78
C ARG A 29 8.80 -4.61 -12.54
N ALA A 30 9.99 -5.09 -12.20
CA ALA A 30 10.80 -4.48 -11.15
C ALA A 30 11.07 -3.00 -11.46
N GLY A 31 10.88 -2.14 -10.47
CA GLY A 31 11.09 -0.70 -10.60
C GLY A 31 9.86 0.09 -11.04
N GLU A 32 8.77 -0.54 -11.46
CA GLU A 32 7.55 0.17 -11.86
C GLU A 32 6.76 0.69 -10.65
N ARG A 33 6.22 1.90 -10.79
CA ARG A 33 5.23 2.49 -9.88
C ARG A 33 3.89 2.55 -10.59
N VAL A 34 3.00 1.63 -10.22
CA VAL A 34 1.70 1.43 -10.88
C VAL A 34 0.57 1.96 -10.00
N ALA A 35 -0.25 2.85 -10.55
CA ALA A 35 -1.51 3.26 -9.93
C ALA A 35 -2.67 2.44 -10.51
N LEU A 36 -3.42 1.79 -9.63
CA LEU A 36 -4.71 1.18 -9.94
C LEU A 36 -5.81 2.20 -9.67
N VAL A 37 -6.58 2.50 -10.71
CA VAL A 37 -7.63 3.50 -10.72
C VAL A 37 -8.95 2.84 -11.04
N GLY A 38 -10.05 3.37 -10.52
CA GLY A 38 -11.38 2.87 -10.80
C GLY A 38 -12.36 3.21 -9.67
N ARG A 39 -13.65 3.20 -9.97
CA ARG A 39 -14.72 3.48 -9.00
C ARG A 39 -14.69 2.48 -7.82
N SER A 40 -15.38 2.83 -6.73
CA SER A 40 -15.60 1.86 -5.64
C SER A 40 -16.29 0.61 -6.19
N GLY A 41 -15.85 -0.58 -5.78
CA GLY A 41 -16.35 -1.85 -6.28
C GLY A 41 -15.82 -2.29 -7.66
N ALA A 42 -14.90 -1.55 -8.31
CA ALA A 42 -14.35 -1.94 -9.62
C ALA A 42 -13.42 -3.18 -9.55
N GLY A 43 -13.03 -3.64 -8.34
CA GLY A 43 -12.19 -4.83 -8.16
C GLY A 43 -10.73 -4.52 -7.77
N LYS A 44 -10.38 -3.26 -7.47
CA LYS A 44 -8.99 -2.86 -7.13
C LYS A 44 -8.40 -3.66 -5.97
N SER A 45 -9.09 -3.71 -4.83
CA SER A 45 -8.62 -4.45 -3.64
C SER A 45 -8.50 -5.96 -3.91
N THR A 46 -9.40 -6.51 -4.74
CA THR A 46 -9.33 -7.91 -5.18
C THR A 46 -8.11 -8.15 -6.05
N LEU A 47 -7.80 -7.24 -6.98
CA LEU A 47 -6.59 -7.33 -7.81
C LEU A 47 -5.32 -7.22 -6.97
N LEU A 48 -5.27 -6.29 -6.02
CA LEU A 48 -4.15 -6.19 -5.06
C LEU A 48 -3.98 -7.48 -4.25
N GLY A 49 -5.09 -8.12 -3.84
CA GLY A 49 -5.07 -9.42 -3.14
C GLY A 49 -4.51 -10.55 -4.01
N LEU A 50 -4.87 -10.61 -5.31
CA LEU A 50 -4.29 -11.59 -6.25
C LEU A 50 -2.78 -11.36 -6.43
N ILE A 51 -2.36 -10.11 -6.59
CA ILE A 51 -0.96 -9.72 -6.70
C ILE A 51 -0.18 -10.15 -5.46
N GLN A 52 -0.69 -9.83 -4.27
CA GLN A 52 -0.09 -10.24 -3.00
C GLN A 52 0.02 -11.76 -2.88
N GLY A 53 -1.01 -12.49 -3.31
CA GLY A 53 -1.05 -13.96 -3.26
C GLY A 53 0.00 -14.63 -4.14
N GLN A 54 0.45 -13.99 -5.23
CA GLN A 54 1.52 -14.54 -6.09
C GLN A 54 2.92 -14.42 -5.46
N ILE A 55 3.17 -13.38 -4.67
CA ILE A 55 4.50 -13.07 -4.14
C ILE A 55 4.46 -12.67 -2.65
N PRO A 56 3.81 -13.47 -1.77
CA PRO A 56 3.54 -13.07 -0.39
C PRO A 56 4.81 -12.70 0.39
N ASP A 57 5.93 -13.38 0.10
CA ASP A 57 7.21 -13.16 0.75
C ASP A 57 7.99 -11.94 0.25
N ARG A 58 7.51 -11.27 -0.80
CA ARG A 58 8.14 -10.09 -1.41
C ARG A 58 7.37 -8.80 -1.22
N VAL A 59 6.18 -8.85 -0.59
CA VAL A 59 5.26 -7.72 -0.47
C VAL A 59 5.29 -7.11 0.93
N ALA A 60 5.45 -5.80 1.00
CA ALA A 60 5.07 -4.95 2.13
C ALA A 60 3.65 -4.42 1.86
N LEU A 61 2.70 -4.65 2.77
CA LEU A 61 1.29 -4.32 2.56
C LEU A 61 0.88 -3.08 3.38
N VAL A 62 0.19 -2.15 2.71
CA VAL A 62 -0.60 -1.09 3.36
C VAL A 62 -2.07 -1.34 3.04
N PRO A 63 -2.86 -1.93 3.94
CA PRO A 63 -4.27 -2.21 3.71
C PRO A 63 -5.12 -0.94 3.82
N GLN A 64 -6.31 -0.92 3.21
CA GLN A 64 -7.25 0.18 3.21
C GLN A 64 -7.65 0.62 4.63
N ALA A 65 -8.06 -0.31 5.47
CA ALA A 65 -8.14 -0.06 6.91
C ALA A 65 -6.71 -0.20 7.47
N ALA A 66 -6.24 0.75 8.28
CA ALA A 66 -4.87 0.74 8.81
C ALA A 66 -4.47 -0.59 9.51
N ALA A 67 -5.45 -1.43 9.85
CA ALA A 67 -5.32 -2.76 10.45
C ALA A 67 -4.32 -2.77 11.61
N LEU A 68 -4.49 -1.79 12.53
CA LEU A 68 -3.66 -1.66 13.72
C LEU A 68 -4.32 -2.35 14.92
N VAL A 69 -3.48 -2.92 15.77
CA VAL A 69 -3.92 -3.39 17.09
C VAL A 69 -4.02 -2.16 18.00
N ARG A 70 -5.25 -1.68 18.21
CA ARG A 70 -5.56 -0.39 18.87
C ARG A 70 -5.07 -0.29 20.31
N THR A 71 -5.00 -1.42 21.01
CA THR A 71 -4.54 -1.52 22.40
C THR A 71 -3.03 -1.48 22.55
N LEU A 72 -2.28 -1.76 21.49
CA LEU A 72 -0.83 -1.73 21.47
C LEU A 72 -0.30 -0.34 21.09
N SER A 73 0.95 -0.08 21.50
CA SER A 73 1.64 1.16 21.10
C SER A 73 1.94 1.20 19.60
N VAL A 74 2.23 2.40 19.10
CA VAL A 74 2.72 2.62 17.74
C VAL A 74 3.98 1.80 17.47
N PHE A 75 4.92 1.75 18.43
CA PHE A 75 6.12 0.91 18.35
C PHE A 75 5.75 -0.53 17.98
N HIS A 76 4.86 -1.16 18.74
CA HIS A 76 4.51 -2.57 18.51
C HIS A 76 3.82 -2.78 17.16
N ASN A 77 2.93 -1.85 16.77
CA ASN A 77 2.26 -1.92 15.47
C ASN A 77 3.24 -1.82 14.29
N VAL A 78 4.26 -0.96 14.38
CA VAL A 78 5.30 -0.86 13.34
C VAL A 78 6.22 -2.08 13.38
N TYR A 79 6.64 -2.50 14.58
CA TYR A 79 7.50 -3.67 14.78
C TYR A 79 6.91 -4.96 14.17
N MET A 80 5.57 -5.09 14.17
CA MET A 80 4.87 -6.22 13.53
C MET A 80 5.26 -6.39 12.05
N GLY A 81 5.74 -5.37 11.37
CA GLY A 81 6.23 -5.47 9.99
C GLY A 81 7.37 -6.48 9.79
N ARG A 82 8.06 -6.88 10.86
CA ARG A 82 9.21 -7.83 10.79
C ARG A 82 9.07 -9.04 11.72
N LEU A 83 7.88 -9.39 12.18
CA LEU A 83 7.68 -10.54 13.06
C LEU A 83 8.17 -11.85 12.45
N ASP A 84 8.01 -12.02 11.15
CA ASP A 84 8.45 -13.18 10.38
C ASP A 84 9.98 -13.33 10.29
N ARG A 85 10.73 -12.26 10.54
CA ARG A 85 12.21 -12.24 10.47
C ARG A 85 12.90 -12.44 11.81
N ARG A 86 12.13 -12.61 12.87
CA ARG A 86 12.64 -12.75 14.24
C ARG A 86 12.16 -14.06 14.85
N SER A 87 12.92 -14.61 15.78
CA SER A 87 12.48 -15.79 16.52
C SER A 87 11.27 -15.45 17.40
N THR A 88 10.41 -16.44 17.63
CA THR A 88 9.24 -16.31 18.54
C THR A 88 9.64 -15.78 19.91
N TRP A 89 10.78 -16.26 20.46
CA TRP A 89 11.29 -15.79 21.74
C TRP A 89 11.68 -14.31 21.73
N HIS A 90 12.34 -13.85 20.66
CA HIS A 90 12.67 -12.43 20.50
C HIS A 90 11.38 -11.58 20.41
N ASN A 91 10.41 -12.01 19.63
CA ASN A 91 9.14 -11.33 19.47
C ASN A 91 8.37 -11.23 20.81
N LEU A 92 8.29 -12.33 21.56
CA LEU A 92 7.63 -12.36 22.87
C LEU A 92 8.31 -11.42 23.88
N ARG A 93 9.65 -11.45 23.93
CA ARG A 93 10.42 -10.52 24.79
C ARG A 93 10.17 -9.07 24.43
N THR A 94 10.05 -8.75 23.11
CA THR A 94 9.86 -7.38 22.61
C THR A 94 8.51 -6.78 23.05
N LEU A 95 7.49 -7.58 23.36
CA LEU A 95 6.23 -7.09 23.91
C LEU A 95 6.42 -6.41 25.28
N VAL A 96 7.38 -6.85 26.08
CA VAL A 96 7.61 -6.33 27.45
C VAL A 96 8.88 -5.47 27.50
N ARG A 97 9.93 -5.89 26.83
CA ARG A 97 11.24 -5.23 26.87
C ARG A 97 11.86 -5.15 25.46
N PRO A 98 11.48 -4.15 24.66
CA PRO A 98 12.04 -3.95 23.31
C PRO A 98 13.56 -3.79 23.34
N ALA A 99 14.24 -4.40 22.38
CA ALA A 99 15.68 -4.18 22.21
C ALA A 99 15.94 -2.77 21.66
N ARG A 100 17.02 -2.12 22.10
CA ARG A 100 17.38 -0.76 21.65
C ARG A 100 17.49 -0.66 20.12
N ALA A 101 18.02 -1.70 19.47
CA ALA A 101 18.14 -1.74 18.01
C ALA A 101 16.78 -1.77 17.30
N ASP A 102 15.79 -2.49 17.86
CA ASP A 102 14.44 -2.53 17.30
C ASP A 102 13.74 -1.18 17.49
N VAL A 103 13.92 -0.53 18.66
CA VAL A 103 13.40 0.81 18.92
C VAL A 103 13.96 1.82 17.93
N ALA A 104 15.28 1.88 17.76
CA ALA A 104 15.95 2.78 16.83
C ALA A 104 15.50 2.56 15.38
N GLY A 105 15.30 1.30 14.96
CA GLY A 105 14.78 0.98 13.63
C GLY A 105 13.35 1.47 13.42
N VAL A 106 12.49 1.36 14.43
CA VAL A 106 11.11 1.88 14.40
C VAL A 106 11.11 3.41 14.42
N GLU A 107 11.95 4.06 15.27
CA GLU A 107 12.09 5.52 15.31
C GLU A 107 12.47 6.08 13.93
N THR A 108 13.40 5.42 13.23
CA THR A 108 13.82 5.83 11.88
C THR A 108 12.66 5.89 10.90
N VAL A 109 11.78 4.89 10.86
CA VAL A 109 10.64 4.91 9.94
C VAL A 109 9.52 5.83 10.41
N LEU A 110 9.34 6.01 11.73
CA LEU A 110 8.38 6.96 12.27
C LEU A 110 8.76 8.41 11.98
N ALA A 111 10.06 8.74 11.98
CA ALA A 111 10.55 10.05 11.57
C ALA A 111 10.17 10.38 10.13
N ARG A 112 10.28 9.41 9.22
CA ARG A 112 9.91 9.56 7.80
C ARG A 112 8.43 9.86 7.58
N VAL A 113 7.55 9.38 8.45
CA VAL A 113 6.11 9.64 8.39
C VAL A 113 5.64 10.73 9.36
N GLY A 114 6.56 11.46 10.01
CA GLY A 114 6.26 12.56 10.92
C GLY A 114 5.52 12.14 12.19
N LEU A 115 5.92 11.02 12.82
CA LEU A 115 5.30 10.47 14.04
C LEU A 115 6.32 10.08 15.11
N SER A 116 7.52 10.69 15.13
CA SER A 116 8.57 10.37 16.10
C SER A 116 8.13 10.53 17.55
N ASP A 117 7.30 11.54 17.83
CA ASP A 117 6.78 11.86 19.17
C ASP A 117 5.70 10.87 19.66
N LYS A 118 5.22 9.98 18.79
CA LYS A 118 4.10 9.07 19.06
C LYS A 118 4.49 7.61 19.29
N ILE A 119 5.79 7.29 19.29
CA ILE A 119 6.28 5.90 19.31
C ILE A 119 5.64 5.05 20.43
N TRP A 120 5.42 5.62 21.61
CA TRP A 120 4.82 4.91 22.75
C TRP A 120 3.32 5.17 22.95
N ALA A 121 2.71 6.06 22.16
CA ALA A 121 1.28 6.30 22.19
C ALA A 121 0.50 5.05 21.77
N ARG A 122 -0.70 4.83 22.32
CA ARG A 122 -1.56 3.73 21.88
C ARG A 122 -2.13 4.05 20.50
N ALA A 123 -2.10 3.06 19.61
CA ALA A 123 -2.61 3.25 18.25
C ALA A 123 -4.08 3.65 18.19
N GLY A 124 -4.88 3.25 19.19
CA GLY A 124 -6.29 3.63 19.31
C GLY A 124 -6.55 5.10 19.67
N GLU A 125 -5.55 5.83 20.19
CA GLU A 125 -5.62 7.24 20.55
C GLU A 125 -5.26 8.19 19.39
N LEU A 126 -4.79 7.63 18.29
CA LEU A 126 -4.38 8.38 17.10
C LEU A 126 -5.56 8.78 16.23
N SER A 127 -5.46 9.93 15.55
CA SER A 127 -6.39 10.30 14.47
C SER A 127 -6.31 9.31 13.30
N GLY A 128 -7.32 9.27 12.43
CA GLY A 128 -7.35 8.40 11.25
C GLY A 128 -6.14 8.56 10.36
N GLY A 129 -5.74 9.81 10.07
CA GLY A 129 -4.54 10.08 9.28
C GLY A 129 -3.24 9.66 9.98
N GLN A 130 -3.15 9.78 11.31
CA GLN A 130 -2.02 9.26 12.07
C GLN A 130 -1.97 7.73 12.03
N GLN A 131 -3.12 7.04 12.19
CA GLN A 131 -3.21 5.59 12.07
C GLN A 131 -2.79 5.10 10.68
N GLN A 132 -3.19 5.81 9.63
CA GLN A 132 -2.77 5.49 8.26
C GLN A 132 -1.26 5.63 8.09
N ARG A 133 -0.66 6.71 8.62
CA ARG A 133 0.81 6.89 8.61
C ARG A 133 1.54 5.80 9.42
N VAL A 134 0.98 5.30 10.52
CA VAL A 134 1.54 4.14 11.24
C VAL A 134 1.48 2.88 10.39
N SER A 135 0.41 2.65 9.63
CA SER A 135 0.30 1.52 8.70
C SER A 135 1.36 1.60 7.59
N VAL A 136 1.60 2.79 7.05
CA VAL A 136 2.72 3.03 6.10
C VAL A 136 4.07 2.78 6.78
N ALA A 137 4.31 3.31 7.99
CA ALA A 137 5.55 3.08 8.73
C ALA A 137 5.82 1.58 8.95
N ARG A 138 4.77 0.78 9.22
CA ARG A 138 4.87 -0.68 9.30
C ARG A 138 5.36 -1.31 8.00
N ALA A 139 4.84 -0.85 6.85
CA ALA A 139 5.28 -1.32 5.54
C ALA A 139 6.73 -0.89 5.23
N LEU A 140 7.10 0.36 5.54
CA LEU A 140 8.48 0.84 5.44
C LEU A 140 9.44 0.02 6.31
N TYR A 141 9.05 -0.28 7.55
CA TYR A 141 9.84 -1.11 8.46
C TYR A 141 9.96 -2.54 7.97
N ASN A 142 8.92 -3.08 7.32
CA ASN A 142 8.98 -4.40 6.68
C ASN A 142 10.10 -4.45 5.64
N GLY A 143 10.24 -3.44 4.77
CA GLY A 143 11.36 -3.27 3.83
C GLY A 143 11.47 -4.37 2.76
N ARG A 144 10.36 -5.02 2.37
CA ARG A 144 10.30 -5.92 1.22
C ARG A 144 10.35 -5.13 -0.08
N PRO A 145 10.83 -5.71 -1.19
CA PRO A 145 11.11 -4.95 -2.42
C PRO A 145 9.88 -4.40 -3.14
N VAL A 146 8.71 -5.03 -2.95
CA VAL A 146 7.43 -4.61 -3.54
C VAL A 146 6.52 -4.07 -2.45
N LEU A 147 5.96 -2.88 -2.66
CA LEU A 147 4.92 -2.36 -1.78
C LEU A 147 3.57 -2.42 -2.51
N VAL A 148 2.58 -3.01 -1.85
CA VAL A 148 1.18 -3.02 -2.29
C VAL A 148 0.38 -2.16 -1.31
N GLY A 149 -0.32 -1.15 -1.83
CA GLY A 149 -1.11 -0.22 -1.01
C GLY A 149 -2.53 -0.08 -1.52
N ASP A 150 -3.50 -0.31 -0.64
CA ASP A 150 -4.91 -0.06 -0.91
C ASP A 150 -5.31 1.25 -0.23
N GLU A 151 -5.41 2.33 -1.02
CA GLU A 151 -5.71 3.69 -0.56
C GLU A 151 -4.78 4.21 0.56
N PRO A 152 -3.45 4.09 0.40
CA PRO A 152 -2.51 4.30 1.51
C PRO A 152 -2.44 5.74 2.04
N VAL A 153 -3.07 6.70 1.36
CA VAL A 153 -3.04 8.14 1.71
C VAL A 153 -4.43 8.78 1.75
N SER A 154 -5.52 8.01 1.72
CA SER A 154 -6.90 8.51 1.60
C SER A 154 -7.36 9.36 2.80
N ALA A 155 -6.80 9.16 4.00
CA ALA A 155 -7.13 9.93 5.20
C ALA A 155 -6.16 11.12 5.44
N LEU A 156 -5.33 11.47 4.46
CA LEU A 156 -4.34 12.54 4.55
C LEU A 156 -4.74 13.70 3.64
N ASP A 157 -4.33 14.92 4.01
CA ASP A 157 -4.41 16.04 3.09
C ASP A 157 -3.45 15.83 1.89
N PRO A 158 -3.67 16.52 0.76
CA PRO A 158 -2.89 16.28 -0.48
C PRO A 158 -1.38 16.47 -0.29
N ARG A 159 -0.94 17.42 0.53
CA ARG A 159 0.49 17.66 0.77
C ARG A 159 1.13 16.54 1.57
N GLN A 160 0.46 16.11 2.64
CA GLN A 160 0.91 14.96 3.43
C GLN A 160 0.88 13.69 2.59
N GLY A 161 -0.18 13.48 1.80
CA GLY A 161 -0.30 12.33 0.88
C GLY A 161 0.88 12.24 -0.09
N ALA A 162 1.22 13.36 -0.75
CA ALA A 162 2.37 13.43 -1.66
C ALA A 162 3.70 13.10 -0.96
N ALA A 163 3.93 13.66 0.24
CA ALA A 163 5.15 13.38 1.01
C ALA A 163 5.25 11.89 1.39
N ILE A 164 4.15 11.27 1.82
CA ILE A 164 4.11 9.84 2.18
C ILE A 164 4.33 8.95 0.94
N LEU A 165 3.76 9.28 -0.21
CA LEU A 165 4.00 8.55 -1.47
C LEU A 165 5.47 8.63 -1.89
N ALA A 166 6.11 9.80 -1.74
CA ALA A 166 7.53 9.97 -2.00
C ALA A 166 8.40 9.08 -1.07
N GLU A 167 8.06 9.01 0.22
CA GLU A 167 8.74 8.12 1.18
C GLU A 167 8.57 6.63 0.82
N MET A 168 7.37 6.23 0.38
CA MET A 168 7.13 4.87 -0.09
C MET A 168 7.97 4.55 -1.33
N ALA A 169 8.03 5.48 -2.30
CA ALA A 169 8.82 5.32 -3.52
C ALA A 169 10.33 5.28 -3.26
N ALA A 170 10.82 6.03 -2.27
CA ALA A 170 12.23 6.00 -1.87
C ALA A 170 12.63 4.69 -1.14
N ALA A 171 11.67 4.02 -0.49
CA ALA A 171 11.94 2.82 0.30
C ALA A 171 11.78 1.50 -0.46
N HIS A 172 10.95 1.49 -1.51
CA HIS A 172 10.59 0.27 -2.23
C HIS A 172 10.86 0.43 -3.73
N GLY A 173 11.45 -0.59 -4.32
CA GLY A 173 11.79 -0.56 -5.76
C GLY A 173 10.55 -0.61 -6.66
N THR A 174 9.47 -1.27 -6.22
CA THR A 174 8.23 -1.43 -6.99
C THR A 174 7.03 -1.05 -6.13
N LEU A 175 6.13 -0.24 -6.67
CA LEU A 175 4.90 0.18 -6.00
C LEU A 175 3.67 -0.23 -6.81
N ILE A 176 2.64 -0.74 -6.13
CA ILE A 176 1.34 -1.04 -6.72
C ILE A 176 0.28 -0.46 -5.79
N LEU A 177 -0.34 0.64 -6.19
CA LEU A 177 -1.16 1.46 -5.32
C LEU A 177 -2.56 1.65 -5.90
N ALA A 178 -3.61 1.29 -5.17
CA ALA A 178 -4.94 1.80 -5.47
C ALA A 178 -5.02 3.24 -4.97
N LEU A 179 -5.30 4.18 -5.85
CA LEU A 179 -5.40 5.59 -5.54
C LEU A 179 -6.72 6.17 -6.06
N HIS A 180 -7.37 7.01 -5.26
CA HIS A 180 -8.58 7.74 -5.67
C HIS A 180 -8.25 9.14 -6.20
N ASP A 181 -7.12 9.72 -5.82
CA ASP A 181 -6.68 11.03 -6.28
C ASP A 181 -5.89 10.91 -7.59
N VAL A 182 -6.47 11.43 -8.68
CA VAL A 182 -5.87 11.44 -10.02
C VAL A 182 -4.55 12.20 -10.03
N ALA A 183 -4.51 13.36 -9.36
CA ALA A 183 -3.33 14.22 -9.38
C ALA A 183 -2.16 13.50 -8.69
N LEU A 184 -2.42 12.85 -7.55
CA LEU A 184 -1.42 12.04 -6.85
C LEU A 184 -0.98 10.82 -7.68
N ALA A 185 -1.93 10.13 -8.36
CA ALA A 185 -1.61 8.99 -9.21
C ALA A 185 -0.68 9.39 -10.36
N LEU A 186 -1.00 10.46 -11.09
CA LEU A 186 -0.20 10.96 -12.21
C LEU A 186 1.14 11.55 -11.79
N ALA A 187 1.22 12.18 -10.60
CA ALA A 187 2.45 12.79 -10.11
C ALA A 187 3.45 11.78 -9.52
N HIS A 188 2.97 10.65 -8.99
CA HIS A 188 3.81 9.73 -8.22
C HIS A 188 3.96 8.32 -8.83
N CYS A 189 3.17 7.98 -9.87
CA CYS A 189 3.25 6.69 -10.53
C CYS A 189 3.69 6.85 -12.00
N ASP A 190 4.37 5.82 -12.51
CA ASP A 190 4.88 5.81 -13.88
C ASP A 190 3.85 5.24 -14.87
N ARG A 191 2.88 4.46 -14.36
CA ARG A 191 1.89 3.72 -15.15
C ARG A 191 0.53 3.75 -14.47
N ILE A 192 -0.50 3.98 -15.26
CA ILE A 192 -1.89 4.01 -14.83
C ILE A 192 -2.63 2.80 -15.40
N VAL A 193 -3.25 2.03 -14.53
CA VAL A 193 -4.11 0.89 -14.89
C VAL A 193 -5.51 1.19 -14.37
N VAL A 194 -6.47 1.32 -15.28
CA VAL A 194 -7.88 1.60 -14.92
C VAL A 194 -8.68 0.31 -14.92
N LEU A 195 -9.36 0.06 -13.80
CA LEU A 195 -10.32 -1.03 -13.66
C LEU A 195 -11.76 -0.49 -13.74
N GLU A 196 -12.58 -1.18 -14.52
CA GLU A 196 -14.02 -0.97 -14.59
C GLU A 196 -14.72 -2.33 -14.67
N ALA A 197 -15.72 -2.53 -13.82
CA ALA A 197 -16.49 -3.79 -13.75
C ALA A 197 -15.64 -5.07 -13.79
N GLY A 198 -14.53 -5.07 -13.05
CA GLY A 198 -13.64 -6.24 -12.95
C GLY A 198 -12.71 -6.48 -14.15
N ARG A 199 -12.59 -5.51 -15.06
CA ARG A 199 -11.73 -5.61 -16.26
C ARG A 199 -10.77 -4.43 -16.32
N ILE A 200 -9.59 -4.63 -16.94
CA ILE A 200 -8.70 -3.53 -17.29
C ILE A 200 -9.23 -2.87 -18.58
N VAL A 201 -9.54 -1.58 -18.48
CA VAL A 201 -10.06 -0.78 -19.62
C VAL A 201 -9.02 0.23 -20.14
N LEU A 202 -7.99 0.51 -19.36
CA LEU A 202 -6.82 1.31 -19.75
C LEU A 202 -5.58 0.77 -19.04
N ASP A 203 -4.47 0.71 -19.76
CA ASP A 203 -3.15 0.40 -19.25
C ASP A 203 -2.12 1.20 -20.07
N ALA A 204 -1.60 2.28 -19.47
CA ALA A 204 -0.76 3.23 -20.19
C ALA A 204 0.28 3.90 -19.29
N PRO A 205 1.42 4.39 -19.85
CA PRO A 205 2.34 5.27 -19.14
C PRO A 205 1.60 6.52 -18.61
N ALA A 206 1.89 6.94 -17.38
CA ALA A 206 1.23 8.10 -16.77
C ALA A 206 1.38 9.38 -17.59
N ALA A 207 2.54 9.56 -18.26
CA ALA A 207 2.83 10.70 -19.11
C ALA A 207 1.95 10.80 -20.38
N GLU A 208 1.33 9.68 -20.80
CA GLU A 208 0.47 9.61 -21.99
C GLU A 208 -1.03 9.71 -21.63
N VAL A 209 -1.36 9.75 -20.33
CA VAL A 209 -2.74 9.78 -19.88
C VAL A 209 -3.23 11.20 -19.67
N ASP A 210 -4.20 11.62 -20.48
CA ASP A 210 -4.93 12.86 -20.26
C ASP A 210 -5.79 12.74 -18.99
N PRO A 211 -5.62 13.62 -17.97
CA PRO A 211 -6.43 13.64 -16.76
C PRO A 211 -7.95 13.70 -17.04
N ALA A 212 -8.36 14.36 -18.13
CA ALA A 212 -9.77 14.44 -18.52
C ALA A 212 -10.37 13.07 -18.88
N ARG A 213 -9.57 12.15 -19.41
CA ARG A 213 -10.00 10.77 -19.75
C ARG A 213 -10.22 9.92 -18.50
N LEU A 214 -9.62 10.29 -17.36
CA LEU A 214 -9.78 9.57 -16.12
C LEU A 214 -11.02 10.00 -15.32
N LYS A 215 -11.58 11.19 -15.59
CA LYS A 215 -12.77 11.73 -14.87
C LYS A 215 -13.91 10.72 -14.68
N PRO A 216 -14.31 9.91 -15.68
CA PRO A 216 -15.40 8.95 -15.51
C PRO A 216 -15.13 7.87 -14.46
N TYR A 217 -13.87 7.61 -14.16
CA TYR A 217 -13.43 6.53 -13.28
C TYR A 217 -13.17 6.98 -11.83
N TYR A 218 -13.19 8.30 -11.57
CA TYR A 218 -13.01 8.87 -10.23
C TYR A 218 -14.29 9.50 -9.66
N GLY A 219 -15.19 9.98 -10.51
CA GLY A 219 -16.39 10.67 -10.06
C GLY A 219 -17.32 9.74 -9.31
N GLY A 220 -17.51 9.99 -8.00
CA GLY A 220 -18.76 9.67 -7.37
C GLY A 220 -19.85 10.46 -8.09
N THR A 221 -20.99 9.86 -8.33
CA THR A 221 -22.23 10.59 -8.67
C THR A 221 -22.44 11.63 -7.57
N ASP A 222 -22.49 12.92 -7.95
CA ASP A 222 -23.14 13.96 -7.17
C ASP A 222 -24.57 13.54 -6.82
#